data_3a59219199e10b1e12ab24dc36c73b07
#
_entry.id   3a59219199e10b1e12ab24dc36c73b07
#
_cell.length_a   1.000
_cell.length_b   1.000
_cell.length_c   1.000
_cell.angle_alpha   90.00
_cell.angle_beta   90.00
_cell.angle_gamma   90.00
#
_symmetry.space_group_name_H-M   'P 1'
#
loop_
_entity.id
_entity.type
_entity.pdbx_description
1 polymer ?
#
loop_
_entity_poly.entity_id
_entity_poly.type
_entity_poly.pdbx_seq_one_letter_code
_entity_poly.pdbx_strand_id
1 'polypeptide(L)'
;MALQRREFLSLVGAGAVSTVLLAACGKLGGGAKVKGPTIGMLQMLEAPPPTNTRKGFEAALAEAGYIPGKSVNYIQKDAAGELPNTTLVMKQFVGDKVDMILAVGTPPLQAAMKVAPETTPVIFCYCSNPWGAGAGTPPGGVGQHRPNVVGTIGTNPMGKELDLARQINPELKIVGVIFNPGEPNSEYESKVLRQEAAERGITVVEQPVANSGEVLQAAQVLAGKKVEAFVKIGDYATIQGFGSIAKVGLEKKIPVYSVDAADITLPGCLATVGWAYFDDGYAAGKLAVRVLKGESPATMAFEPLTKTELLVNRDTAAAIGVTLPEQLLQEAKEVVG
;
A
#
# COMPACT_ATOMS: atom_id res chain seq x y z
N MET A 1 -12.26 -49.53 -39.86
CA MET A 1 -12.26 -50.90 -39.37
C MET A 1 -12.76 -50.89 -37.95
N ALA A 2 -13.97 -51.29 -37.76
CA ALA A 2 -14.66 -51.36 -36.48
C ALA A 2 -14.35 -52.68 -35.79
N LEU A 3 -14.39 -52.68 -34.43
CA LEU A 3 -14.58 -53.84 -33.53
C LEU A 3 -14.45 -53.30 -32.12
N GLN A 4 -15.31 -53.38 -31.28
CA GLN A 4 -16.58 -54.02 -30.82
C GLN A 4 -16.50 -54.03 -29.30
N ARG A 5 -17.58 -53.54 -28.73
CA ARG A 5 -18.00 -53.74 -27.33
C ARG A 5 -18.22 -55.23 -27.06
N ARG A 6 -17.94 -55.66 -25.83
CA ARG A 6 -18.74 -56.59 -25.01
C ARG A 6 -17.88 -57.53 -24.18
N GLU A 7 -18.38 -57.70 -22.95
CA GLU A 7 -18.28 -58.83 -22.05
C GLU A 7 -17.09 -58.89 -21.08
N PHE A 8 -17.41 -58.58 -19.83
CA PHE A 8 -17.25 -59.53 -18.74
C PHE A 8 -18.15 -59.13 -17.54
N LEU A 9 -19.31 -59.76 -17.49
CA LEU A 9 -20.14 -59.89 -16.32
C LEU A 9 -19.87 -61.28 -15.70
N SER A 10 -19.95 -61.30 -14.38
CA SER A 10 -20.10 -62.48 -13.49
C SER A 10 -18.84 -63.04 -12.84
N LEU A 11 -18.76 -62.71 -11.53
CA LEU A 11 -18.59 -63.75 -10.49
C LEU A 11 -19.14 -63.22 -9.16
N VAL A 12 -20.27 -63.75 -8.76
CA VAL A 12 -20.92 -63.61 -7.45
C VAL A 12 -20.15 -64.50 -6.46
N GLY A 13 -19.70 -63.93 -5.34
CA GLY A 13 -19.12 -64.66 -4.22
C GLY A 13 -19.54 -63.98 -2.90
N ALA A 14 -20.49 -64.64 -2.19
CA ALA A 14 -21.00 -64.22 -0.90
C ALA A 14 -19.93 -64.30 0.19
N GLY A 15 -19.88 -63.29 1.06
CA GLY A 15 -19.00 -63.33 2.24
C GLY A 15 -19.16 -62.13 3.16
N ALA A 16 -19.94 -62.32 4.21
CA ALA A 16 -19.92 -61.66 5.52
C ALA A 16 -20.04 -60.14 5.60
N VAL A 17 -21.23 -59.71 6.01
CA VAL A 17 -21.53 -58.42 6.64
C VAL A 17 -20.67 -58.21 7.88
N SER A 18 -19.75 -57.25 7.84
CA SER A 18 -19.19 -56.63 9.03
C SER A 18 -19.60 -55.17 9.00
N THR A 19 -20.65 -54.87 9.72
CA THR A 19 -21.05 -53.50 10.11
C THR A 19 -19.98 -52.93 11.02
N VAL A 20 -19.00 -52.25 10.46
CA VAL A 20 -18.14 -51.33 11.20
C VAL A 20 -18.77 -49.96 11.10
N LEU A 21 -19.21 -49.48 12.25
CA LEU A 21 -19.77 -48.15 12.49
C LEU A 21 -18.90 -47.05 11.85
N LEU A 22 -19.47 -46.42 10.84
CA LEU A 22 -19.06 -45.06 10.37
C LEU A 22 -19.58 -44.01 11.38
N ALA A 23 -18.91 -43.92 12.52
CA ALA A 23 -19.11 -42.87 13.52
C ALA A 23 -17.82 -42.09 13.72
N ALA A 24 -17.26 -41.51 12.63
CA ALA A 24 -16.12 -40.60 12.71
C ALA A 24 -16.10 -39.57 11.56
N CYS A 25 -17.27 -39.03 11.19
CA CYS A 25 -17.38 -37.84 10.38
C CYS A 25 -18.01 -36.75 11.23
N GLY A 26 -17.23 -36.10 12.04
CA GLY A 26 -17.74 -34.98 12.81
C GLY A 26 -16.75 -34.46 13.81
N LYS A 27 -15.64 -33.82 13.32
CA LYS A 27 -14.90 -32.75 14.02
C LYS A 27 -13.53 -32.54 13.36
N LEU A 28 -13.54 -32.28 12.06
CA LEU A 28 -12.37 -31.57 11.45
C LEU A 28 -12.81 -30.11 11.33
N GLY A 29 -12.28 -29.26 12.20
CA GLY A 29 -12.48 -27.82 12.10
C GLY A 29 -12.81 -27.09 13.41
N GLY A 30 -12.49 -27.66 14.57
CA GLY A 30 -12.54 -26.94 15.84
C GLY A 30 -11.16 -26.38 16.20
N GLY A 31 -10.59 -25.47 15.42
CA GLY A 31 -9.50 -24.62 15.91
C GLY A 31 -10.00 -23.91 17.16
N ALA A 32 -9.27 -24.00 18.27
CA ALA A 32 -9.60 -23.31 19.50
C ALA A 32 -9.86 -21.83 19.14
N LYS A 33 -11.06 -21.28 19.41
CA LYS A 33 -11.34 -19.86 19.21
C LYS A 33 -10.30 -19.07 19.99
N VAL A 34 -9.50 -18.27 19.30
CA VAL A 34 -8.57 -17.34 19.92
C VAL A 34 -9.39 -16.44 20.86
N LYS A 35 -9.02 -16.43 22.15
CA LYS A 35 -9.61 -15.49 23.11
C LYS A 35 -8.99 -14.10 22.88
N GLY A 36 -9.68 -13.25 22.15
CA GLY A 36 -9.20 -11.90 21.89
C GLY A 36 -9.94 -11.25 20.73
N PRO A 37 -9.67 -9.96 20.48
CA PRO A 37 -10.30 -9.23 19.40
C PRO A 37 -9.92 -9.80 18.03
N THR A 38 -10.86 -9.69 17.10
CA THR A 38 -10.64 -9.98 15.67
C THR A 38 -10.46 -8.68 14.91
N ILE A 39 -9.35 -8.52 14.21
CA ILE A 39 -9.02 -7.35 13.41
C ILE A 39 -9.06 -7.72 11.94
N GLY A 40 -9.96 -7.09 11.17
CA GLY A 40 -9.98 -7.18 9.71
C GLY A 40 -8.99 -6.21 9.12
N MET A 41 -8.02 -6.71 8.34
CA MET A 41 -6.97 -5.89 7.73
C MET A 41 -7.11 -5.94 6.21
N LEU A 42 -7.26 -4.78 5.57
CA LEU A 42 -7.33 -4.66 4.12
C LEU A 42 -6.25 -3.74 3.58
N GLN A 43 -5.49 -4.23 2.61
CA GLN A 43 -4.60 -3.45 1.74
C GLN A 43 -5.01 -3.59 0.27
N MET A 44 -4.52 -2.69 -0.61
CA MET A 44 -4.89 -2.75 -2.03
C MET A 44 -4.26 -3.94 -2.75
N LEU A 45 -2.99 -4.23 -2.44
CA LEU A 45 -2.22 -5.31 -3.07
C LEU A 45 -1.04 -5.68 -2.17
N GLU A 46 -0.46 -6.87 -2.37
CA GLU A 46 0.80 -7.25 -1.76
C GLU A 46 1.96 -6.57 -2.51
N ALA A 47 2.56 -5.58 -1.85
CA ALA A 47 3.75 -4.86 -2.32
C ALA A 47 4.56 -4.39 -1.10
N PRO A 48 5.86 -4.08 -1.25
CA PRO A 48 6.69 -3.70 -0.10
C PRO A 48 6.14 -2.56 0.74
N PRO A 49 5.64 -1.42 0.19
CA PRO A 49 5.14 -0.32 0.99
C PRO A 49 3.96 -0.71 1.90
N PRO A 50 2.79 -1.15 1.39
CA PRO A 50 1.64 -1.48 2.25
C PRO A 50 1.92 -2.68 3.15
N THR A 51 2.71 -3.66 2.70
CA THR A 51 3.08 -4.84 3.48
C THR A 51 3.98 -4.46 4.66
N ASN A 52 4.95 -3.56 4.48
CA ASN A 52 5.79 -3.08 5.58
C ASN A 52 5.00 -2.24 6.59
N THR A 53 4.05 -1.42 6.12
CA THR A 53 3.13 -0.69 7.00
C THR A 53 2.32 -1.66 7.85
N ARG A 54 1.72 -2.68 7.26
CA ARG A 54 0.98 -3.71 8.01
C ARG A 54 1.85 -4.42 9.04
N LYS A 55 3.09 -4.78 8.69
CA LYS A 55 4.04 -5.39 9.64
C LYS A 55 4.37 -4.48 10.82
N GLY A 56 4.51 -3.18 10.59
CA GLY A 56 4.68 -2.20 11.67
C GLY A 56 3.49 -2.19 12.63
N PHE A 57 2.27 -2.21 12.10
CA PHE A 57 1.05 -2.31 12.88
C PHE A 57 1.03 -3.58 13.75
N GLU A 58 1.29 -4.73 13.14
CA GLU A 58 1.35 -6.02 13.83
C GLU A 58 2.43 -6.02 14.94
N ALA A 59 3.58 -5.39 14.70
CA ALA A 59 4.67 -5.29 15.67
C ALA A 59 4.24 -4.49 16.92
N ALA A 60 3.58 -3.35 16.75
CA ALA A 60 3.08 -2.54 17.87
C ALA A 60 2.02 -3.28 18.69
N LEU A 61 1.15 -4.05 18.05
CA LEU A 61 0.19 -4.90 18.74
C LEU A 61 0.88 -6.02 19.53
N ALA A 62 1.86 -6.69 18.91
CA ALA A 62 2.61 -7.77 19.53
C ALA A 62 3.37 -7.28 20.78
N GLU A 63 4.00 -6.11 20.74
CA GLU A 63 4.66 -5.46 21.87
C GLU A 63 3.68 -5.19 23.04
N ALA A 64 2.45 -4.84 22.71
CA ALA A 64 1.38 -4.63 23.70
C ALA A 64 0.73 -5.95 24.20
N GLY A 65 1.22 -7.13 23.78
CA GLY A 65 0.75 -8.44 24.20
C GLY A 65 -0.37 -9.04 23.33
N TYR A 66 -0.74 -8.41 22.21
CA TYR A 66 -1.69 -8.93 21.25
C TYR A 66 -0.96 -9.86 20.26
N ILE A 67 -0.83 -11.13 20.64
CA ILE A 67 -0.08 -12.14 19.86
C ILE A 67 -1.03 -12.89 18.93
N PRO A 68 -0.76 -12.94 17.60
CA PRO A 68 -1.58 -13.68 16.64
C PRO A 68 -1.81 -15.13 17.03
N GLY A 69 -3.04 -15.61 16.95
CA GLY A 69 -3.41 -16.97 17.31
C GLY A 69 -3.47 -17.27 18.81
N LYS A 70 -3.13 -16.30 19.68
CA LYS A 70 -3.21 -16.43 21.16
C LYS A 70 -4.16 -15.41 21.79
N SER A 71 -3.91 -14.12 21.56
CA SER A 71 -4.67 -13.01 22.17
C SER A 71 -5.24 -12.03 21.15
N VAL A 72 -5.00 -12.23 19.86
CA VAL A 72 -5.64 -11.50 18.75
C VAL A 72 -5.81 -12.43 17.55
N ASN A 73 -6.86 -12.20 16.78
CA ASN A 73 -7.10 -12.87 15.50
C ASN A 73 -7.02 -11.83 14.38
N TYR A 74 -6.25 -12.13 13.30
CA TYR A 74 -6.15 -11.29 12.11
C TYR A 74 -6.87 -11.95 10.93
N ILE A 75 -7.77 -11.21 10.27
CA ILE A 75 -8.34 -11.56 8.98
C ILE A 75 -7.71 -10.63 7.95
N GLN A 76 -6.63 -11.09 7.33
CA GLN A 76 -5.88 -10.33 6.34
C GLN A 76 -6.44 -10.58 4.94
N LYS A 77 -6.66 -9.50 4.20
CA LYS A 77 -7.14 -9.51 2.82
C LYS A 77 -6.41 -8.45 2.01
N ASP A 78 -6.29 -8.67 0.73
CA ASP A 78 -5.93 -7.66 -0.24
C ASP A 78 -7.01 -7.54 -1.32
N ALA A 79 -7.05 -6.40 -2.00
CA ALA A 79 -8.00 -6.12 -3.06
C ALA A 79 -7.50 -6.55 -4.45
N ALA A 80 -6.32 -7.20 -4.54
CA ALA A 80 -5.65 -7.57 -5.79
C ALA A 80 -5.44 -6.40 -6.77
N GLY A 81 -5.28 -5.17 -6.26
CA GLY A 81 -5.17 -3.96 -7.06
C GLY A 81 -6.49 -3.40 -7.58
N GLU A 82 -7.62 -4.07 -7.32
CA GLU A 82 -8.93 -3.72 -7.88
C GLU A 82 -9.78 -2.94 -6.88
N LEU A 83 -10.11 -1.68 -7.20
CA LEU A 83 -10.91 -0.80 -6.33
C LEU A 83 -12.25 -1.40 -5.89
N PRO A 84 -13.05 -2.06 -6.76
CA PRO A 84 -14.32 -2.66 -6.34
C PRO A 84 -14.18 -3.69 -5.23
N ASN A 85 -13.07 -4.44 -5.21
CA ASN A 85 -12.82 -5.48 -4.22
C ASN A 85 -12.69 -4.89 -2.81
N THR A 86 -12.24 -3.65 -2.66
CA THR A 86 -12.13 -2.99 -1.35
C THR A 86 -13.49 -2.95 -0.63
N THR A 87 -14.55 -2.58 -1.35
CA THR A 87 -15.90 -2.50 -0.79
C THR A 87 -16.46 -3.91 -0.46
N LEU A 88 -16.16 -4.91 -1.29
CA LEU A 88 -16.59 -6.29 -1.04
C LEU A 88 -15.95 -6.83 0.23
N VAL A 89 -14.65 -6.67 0.39
CA VAL A 89 -13.91 -7.12 1.59
C VAL A 89 -14.38 -6.38 2.84
N MET A 90 -14.58 -5.06 2.76
CA MET A 90 -15.09 -4.31 3.92
C MET A 90 -16.48 -4.74 4.34
N LYS A 91 -17.39 -5.05 3.39
CA LYS A 91 -18.71 -5.65 3.70
C LYS A 91 -18.55 -7.01 4.38
N GLN A 92 -17.59 -7.83 3.94
CA GLN A 92 -17.30 -9.11 4.59
C GLN A 92 -16.86 -8.88 6.04
N PHE A 93 -15.92 -7.97 6.32
CA PHE A 93 -15.49 -7.68 7.70
C PHE A 93 -16.65 -7.23 8.60
N VAL A 94 -17.56 -6.39 8.08
CA VAL A 94 -18.77 -5.98 8.81
C VAL A 94 -19.68 -7.19 9.05
N GLY A 95 -19.88 -8.06 8.05
CA GLY A 95 -20.65 -9.30 8.18
C GLY A 95 -20.07 -10.29 9.19
N ASP A 96 -18.75 -10.41 9.21
CA ASP A 96 -17.97 -11.25 10.13
C ASP A 96 -17.90 -10.64 11.54
N LYS A 97 -18.43 -9.43 11.73
CA LYS A 97 -18.45 -8.69 13.01
C LYS A 97 -17.05 -8.58 13.63
N VAL A 98 -16.06 -8.14 12.84
CA VAL A 98 -14.72 -7.88 13.37
C VAL A 98 -14.79 -6.78 14.44
N ASP A 99 -13.95 -6.88 15.46
CA ASP A 99 -13.91 -5.92 16.57
C ASP A 99 -13.21 -4.60 16.17
N MET A 100 -12.40 -4.63 15.10
CA MET A 100 -11.67 -3.48 14.57
C MET A 100 -11.33 -3.70 13.10
N ILE A 101 -11.27 -2.64 12.32
CA ILE A 101 -10.80 -2.64 10.93
C ILE A 101 -9.48 -1.87 10.84
N LEU A 102 -8.47 -2.46 10.19
CA LEU A 102 -7.29 -1.75 9.70
C LEU A 102 -7.44 -1.52 8.19
N ALA A 103 -7.47 -0.26 7.79
CA ALA A 103 -7.49 0.19 6.41
C ALA A 103 -6.10 0.69 5.99
N VAL A 104 -5.37 -0.09 5.19
CA VAL A 104 -4.04 0.26 4.70
C VAL A 104 -4.17 0.92 3.33
N GLY A 105 -4.19 2.24 3.30
CA GLY A 105 -4.33 3.06 2.10
C GLY A 105 -5.64 3.83 1.99
N THR A 106 -5.65 4.85 1.13
CA THR A 106 -6.82 5.71 0.90
C THR A 106 -8.04 4.94 0.37
N PRO A 107 -7.94 4.06 -0.66
CA PRO A 107 -9.10 3.31 -1.14
C PRO A 107 -9.69 2.33 -0.11
N PRO A 108 -8.90 1.56 0.67
CA PRO A 108 -9.43 0.78 1.78
C PRO A 108 -10.16 1.63 2.83
N LEU A 109 -9.60 2.80 3.20
CA LEU A 109 -10.25 3.72 4.11
C LEU A 109 -11.57 4.24 3.53
N GLN A 110 -11.58 4.66 2.27
CA GLN A 110 -12.82 5.11 1.60
C GLN A 110 -13.89 4.02 1.60
N ALA A 111 -13.52 2.77 1.37
CA ALA A 111 -14.44 1.63 1.42
C ALA A 111 -14.98 1.42 2.84
N ALA A 112 -14.12 1.51 3.86
CA ALA A 112 -14.54 1.43 5.26
C ALA A 112 -15.55 2.54 5.61
N MET A 113 -15.28 3.78 5.17
CA MET A 113 -16.17 4.93 5.42
C MET A 113 -17.57 4.77 4.80
N LYS A 114 -17.68 3.97 3.73
CA LYS A 114 -18.96 3.70 3.05
C LYS A 114 -19.78 2.63 3.78
N VAL A 115 -19.17 1.67 4.47
CA VAL A 115 -19.88 0.47 4.94
C VAL A 115 -19.71 0.14 6.41
N ALA A 116 -18.63 0.60 7.06
CA ALA A 116 -18.40 0.32 8.48
C ALA A 116 -19.38 1.11 9.35
N PRO A 117 -20.09 0.46 10.27
CA PRO A 117 -20.94 1.16 11.24
C PRO A 117 -20.06 1.93 12.23
N GLU A 118 -20.59 3.02 12.78
CA GLU A 118 -19.86 3.86 13.77
C GLU A 118 -19.48 3.11 15.05
N THR A 119 -20.09 1.95 15.27
CA THR A 119 -19.74 1.08 16.41
C THR A 119 -18.49 0.24 16.18
N THR A 120 -17.98 0.18 14.94
CA THR A 120 -16.77 -0.58 14.61
C THR A 120 -15.60 0.41 14.46
N PRO A 121 -14.60 0.36 15.34
CA PRO A 121 -13.39 1.19 15.20
C PRO A 121 -12.67 0.92 13.88
N VAL A 122 -12.26 2.00 13.20
CA VAL A 122 -11.45 1.96 11.98
C VAL A 122 -10.14 2.67 12.24
N ILE A 123 -9.05 1.92 12.15
CA ILE A 123 -7.70 2.46 12.17
C ILE A 123 -7.21 2.53 10.73
N PHE A 124 -6.57 3.63 10.36
CA PHE A 124 -5.97 3.75 9.03
C PHE A 124 -4.49 4.12 9.09
N CYS A 125 -3.76 3.69 8.08
CA CYS A 125 -2.36 4.02 7.83
C CYS A 125 -2.07 3.96 6.33
N TYR A 126 -0.87 4.36 5.90
CA TYR A 126 -0.53 4.41 4.47
C TYR A 126 -1.56 5.21 3.65
N CYS A 127 -2.11 6.24 4.25
CA CYS A 127 -3.22 7.01 3.68
C CYS A 127 -2.78 8.45 3.42
N SER A 128 -2.72 8.84 2.15
CA SER A 128 -2.34 10.20 1.76
C SER A 128 -3.50 11.18 1.83
N ASN A 129 -4.75 10.69 1.69
CA ASN A 129 -5.95 11.54 1.62
C ASN A 129 -7.11 11.02 2.47
N PRO A 130 -7.02 11.08 3.82
CA PRO A 130 -8.13 10.67 4.67
C PRO A 130 -9.38 11.56 4.50
N TRP A 131 -9.23 12.80 4.06
CA TRP A 131 -10.31 13.74 3.79
C TRP A 131 -11.15 13.29 2.60
N GLY A 132 -10.51 13.03 1.47
CA GLY A 132 -11.15 12.48 0.27
C GLY A 132 -11.74 11.10 0.48
N ALA A 133 -11.21 10.33 1.43
CA ALA A 133 -11.82 9.07 1.86
C ALA A 133 -13.10 9.25 2.70
N GLY A 134 -13.39 10.45 3.18
CA GLY A 134 -14.57 10.75 4.00
C GLY A 134 -14.37 10.47 5.50
N ALA A 135 -13.12 10.37 5.95
CA ALA A 135 -12.80 10.12 7.36
C ALA A 135 -12.98 11.36 8.24
N GLY A 136 -12.84 12.56 7.68
CA GLY A 136 -12.96 13.82 8.40
C GLY A 136 -12.61 15.03 7.57
N THR A 137 -12.21 16.12 8.24
CA THR A 137 -11.74 17.36 7.63
C THR A 137 -10.34 17.73 8.14
N PRO A 138 -9.51 18.41 7.31
CA PRO A 138 -8.18 18.82 7.75
C PRO A 138 -8.24 19.76 8.97
N PRO A 139 -7.27 19.70 9.88
CA PRO A 139 -6.12 18.77 9.94
C PRO A 139 -6.41 17.45 10.66
N GLY A 140 -7.66 17.07 10.94
CA GLY A 140 -8.03 15.83 11.62
C GLY A 140 -7.86 15.86 13.13
N GLY A 141 -8.03 17.04 13.72
CA GLY A 141 -8.06 17.21 15.17
C GLY A 141 -9.28 16.55 15.81
N VAL A 142 -9.28 16.47 17.13
CA VAL A 142 -10.42 15.95 17.89
C VAL A 142 -11.71 16.67 17.50
N GLY A 143 -12.76 15.91 17.19
CA GLY A 143 -14.05 16.42 16.73
C GLY A 143 -14.11 16.86 15.25
N GLN A 144 -13.02 16.71 14.51
CA GLN A 144 -12.96 17.04 13.07
C GLN A 144 -13.02 15.80 12.17
N HIS A 145 -13.25 14.63 12.75
CA HIS A 145 -13.34 13.35 12.04
C HIS A 145 -14.48 12.49 12.59
N ARG A 146 -14.78 11.40 11.91
CA ARG A 146 -15.79 10.45 12.37
C ARG A 146 -15.42 9.87 13.73
N PRO A 147 -16.41 9.64 14.63
CA PRO A 147 -16.15 9.26 16.03
C PRO A 147 -15.50 7.88 16.18
N ASN A 148 -15.58 7.03 15.17
CA ASN A 148 -15.01 5.69 15.17
C ASN A 148 -13.71 5.55 14.36
N VAL A 149 -13.11 6.65 13.91
CA VAL A 149 -11.96 6.63 12.98
C VAL A 149 -10.77 7.36 13.58
N VAL A 150 -9.59 6.74 13.52
CA VAL A 150 -8.31 7.37 13.86
C VAL A 150 -7.19 6.71 13.05
N GLY A 151 -6.09 7.40 12.83
CA GLY A 151 -4.96 6.84 12.09
C GLY A 151 -3.86 7.85 11.77
N THR A 152 -2.97 7.46 10.88
CA THR A 152 -1.80 8.24 10.47
C THR A 152 -2.00 8.85 9.08
N ILE A 153 -1.51 10.09 8.88
CA ILE A 153 -1.57 10.78 7.60
C ILE A 153 -0.21 10.70 6.93
N GLY A 154 -0.17 10.02 5.78
CA GLY A 154 1.05 9.76 5.02
C GLY A 154 1.01 10.39 3.60
N THR A 155 0.58 11.66 3.47
CA THR A 155 0.76 12.37 2.19
C THR A 155 2.24 12.44 1.85
N ASN A 156 2.62 11.91 0.68
CA ASN A 156 4.02 11.83 0.30
C ASN A 156 4.68 13.21 0.18
N PRO A 157 5.98 13.34 0.51
CA PRO A 157 6.68 14.61 0.61
C PRO A 157 7.16 15.12 -0.75
N MET A 158 6.22 15.41 -1.67
CA MET A 158 6.49 15.81 -3.07
C MET A 158 7.46 16.98 -3.18
N GLY A 159 7.37 17.95 -2.26
CA GLY A 159 8.31 19.08 -2.24
C GLY A 159 9.74 18.61 -2.00
N LYS A 160 9.96 17.68 -1.07
CA LYS A 160 11.31 17.12 -0.81
C LYS A 160 11.82 16.29 -2.01
N GLU A 161 10.95 15.59 -2.71
CA GLU A 161 11.32 14.84 -3.92
C GLU A 161 11.79 15.78 -5.03
N LEU A 162 11.09 16.90 -5.24
CA LEU A 162 11.49 17.92 -6.21
C LEU A 162 12.77 18.65 -5.78
N ASP A 163 12.95 18.94 -4.50
CA ASP A 163 14.16 19.53 -3.96
C ASP A 163 15.37 18.59 -4.12
N LEU A 164 15.19 17.30 -3.89
CA LEU A 164 16.17 16.25 -4.15
C LEU A 164 16.56 16.22 -5.64
N ALA A 165 15.57 16.26 -6.53
CA ALA A 165 15.84 16.29 -7.96
C ALA A 165 16.64 17.54 -8.37
N ARG A 166 16.39 18.70 -7.75
CA ARG A 166 17.15 19.94 -7.97
C ARG A 166 18.55 19.94 -7.36
N GLN A 167 18.76 19.26 -6.24
CA GLN A 167 20.13 19.08 -5.72
C GLN A 167 21.02 18.34 -6.73
N ILE A 168 20.43 17.42 -7.49
CA ILE A 168 21.14 16.65 -8.52
C ILE A 168 21.19 17.42 -9.86
N ASN A 169 20.11 18.07 -10.26
CA ASN A 169 20.00 18.90 -11.44
C ASN A 169 19.47 20.30 -11.08
N PRO A 170 20.32 21.30 -10.78
CA PRO A 170 19.88 22.66 -10.41
C PRO A 170 19.03 23.36 -11.48
N GLU A 171 19.20 22.99 -12.74
CA GLU A 171 18.48 23.57 -13.88
C GLU A 171 17.14 22.85 -14.21
N LEU A 172 16.70 21.91 -13.36
CA LEU A 172 15.47 21.13 -13.56
C LEU A 172 14.25 22.03 -13.75
N LYS A 173 13.57 21.89 -14.88
CA LYS A 173 12.39 22.68 -15.26
C LYS A 173 11.16 21.83 -15.57
N ILE A 174 11.32 20.59 -16.01
CA ILE A 174 10.21 19.76 -16.50
C ILE A 174 10.33 18.36 -15.90
N VAL A 175 9.30 17.96 -15.14
CA VAL A 175 9.18 16.59 -14.63
C VAL A 175 7.99 15.87 -15.23
N GLY A 176 8.10 14.57 -15.42
CA GLY A 176 7.01 13.71 -15.86
C GLY A 176 6.45 12.88 -14.70
N VAL A 177 5.15 12.79 -14.60
CA VAL A 177 4.44 11.93 -13.65
C VAL A 177 3.45 11.04 -14.37
N ILE A 178 3.42 9.76 -13.98
CA ILE A 178 2.41 8.80 -14.41
C ILE A 178 1.47 8.59 -13.22
N PHE A 179 0.15 8.64 -13.46
CA PHE A 179 -0.82 8.52 -12.39
C PHE A 179 -2.12 7.89 -12.87
N ASN A 180 -2.85 7.24 -11.96
CA ASN A 180 -4.17 6.71 -12.22
C ASN A 180 -5.25 7.64 -11.64
N PRO A 181 -5.97 8.43 -12.46
CA PRO A 181 -7.01 9.35 -11.98
C PRO A 181 -8.22 8.62 -11.35
N GLY A 182 -8.34 7.31 -11.53
CA GLY A 182 -9.35 6.49 -10.85
C GLY A 182 -9.01 6.17 -9.40
N GLU A 183 -7.77 6.38 -8.97
CA GLU A 183 -7.32 6.17 -7.60
C GLU A 183 -7.34 7.49 -6.79
N PRO A 184 -8.13 7.59 -5.70
CA PRO A 184 -8.27 8.84 -4.92
C PRO A 184 -6.96 9.36 -4.32
N ASN A 185 -6.03 8.47 -3.96
CA ASN A 185 -4.67 8.82 -3.52
C ASN A 185 -3.86 9.43 -4.65
N SER A 186 -3.88 8.80 -5.81
CA SER A 186 -3.12 9.20 -6.99
C SER A 186 -3.54 10.57 -7.51
N GLU A 187 -4.85 10.82 -7.66
CA GLU A 187 -5.39 12.13 -8.04
C GLU A 187 -5.00 13.23 -7.03
N TYR A 188 -5.12 12.92 -5.73
CA TYR A 188 -4.75 13.86 -4.68
C TYR A 188 -3.26 14.18 -4.70
N GLU A 189 -2.40 13.18 -4.79
CA GLU A 189 -0.95 13.37 -4.80
C GLU A 189 -0.47 14.06 -6.08
N SER A 190 -1.07 13.77 -7.24
CA SER A 190 -0.78 14.52 -8.47
C SER A 190 -1.12 16.00 -8.31
N LYS A 191 -2.22 16.34 -7.63
CA LYS A 191 -2.54 17.74 -7.30
C LYS A 191 -1.50 18.37 -6.37
N VAL A 192 -1.07 17.65 -5.33
CA VAL A 192 -0.02 18.12 -4.41
C VAL A 192 1.29 18.34 -5.18
N LEU A 193 1.68 17.38 -6.04
CA LEU A 193 2.88 17.51 -6.87
C LEU A 193 2.82 18.78 -7.75
N ARG A 194 1.68 19.06 -8.41
CA ARG A 194 1.54 20.27 -9.21
C ARG A 194 1.70 21.55 -8.39
N GLN A 195 1.16 21.59 -7.18
CA GLN A 195 1.30 22.74 -6.27
C GLN A 195 2.75 22.95 -5.86
N GLU A 196 3.41 21.91 -5.37
CA GLU A 196 4.81 21.93 -4.96
C GLU A 196 5.76 22.28 -6.12
N ALA A 197 5.47 21.78 -7.32
CA ALA A 197 6.24 22.08 -8.53
C ALA A 197 6.05 23.55 -8.96
N ALA A 198 4.84 24.09 -8.89
CA ALA A 198 4.57 25.49 -9.24
C ALA A 198 5.32 26.46 -8.33
N GLU A 199 5.38 26.19 -7.02
CA GLU A 199 6.15 26.98 -6.05
C GLU A 199 7.65 27.00 -6.38
N ARG A 200 8.13 25.94 -7.03
CA ARG A 200 9.53 25.77 -7.45
C ARG A 200 9.78 26.18 -8.91
N GLY A 201 8.77 26.68 -9.63
CA GLY A 201 8.87 27.01 -11.06
C GLY A 201 9.20 25.79 -11.93
N ILE A 202 8.72 24.59 -11.52
CA ILE A 202 8.85 23.33 -12.26
C ILE A 202 7.52 23.03 -12.96
N THR A 203 7.59 22.66 -14.23
CA THR A 203 6.42 22.21 -15.01
C THR A 203 6.23 20.71 -14.82
N VAL A 204 5.02 20.29 -14.49
CA VAL A 204 4.64 18.88 -14.41
C VAL A 204 3.94 18.47 -15.71
N VAL A 205 4.47 17.45 -16.37
CA VAL A 205 3.83 16.81 -17.52
C VAL A 205 3.19 15.52 -17.04
N GLU A 206 1.87 15.50 -17.04
CA GLU A 206 1.09 14.36 -16.57
C GLU A 206 0.77 13.38 -17.71
N GLN A 207 0.81 12.10 -17.39
CA GLN A 207 0.39 11.01 -18.27
C GLN A 207 -0.54 10.06 -17.50
N PRO A 208 -1.85 10.11 -17.74
CA PRO A 208 -2.79 9.23 -17.07
C PRO A 208 -2.67 7.79 -17.59
N VAL A 209 -2.94 6.84 -16.68
CA VAL A 209 -3.07 5.40 -16.97
C VAL A 209 -4.30 4.86 -16.22
N ALA A 210 -4.89 3.78 -16.74
CA ALA A 210 -5.99 3.11 -16.05
C ALA A 210 -5.49 1.92 -15.19
N ASN A 211 -4.33 1.35 -15.51
CA ASN A 211 -3.75 0.19 -14.82
C ASN A 211 -2.24 0.07 -15.09
N SER A 212 -1.59 -0.87 -14.42
CA SER A 212 -0.14 -1.10 -14.52
C SER A 212 0.34 -1.54 -15.92
N GLY A 213 -0.52 -2.15 -16.74
CA GLY A 213 -0.19 -2.57 -18.10
C GLY A 213 0.11 -1.40 -19.05
N GLU A 214 -0.41 -0.21 -18.75
CA GLU A 214 -0.23 0.99 -19.56
C GLU A 214 1.02 1.81 -19.20
N VAL A 215 1.66 1.50 -18.06
CA VAL A 215 2.76 2.30 -17.50
C VAL A 215 3.97 2.37 -18.44
N LEU A 216 4.33 1.27 -19.13
CA LEU A 216 5.43 1.28 -20.09
C LEU A 216 5.20 2.29 -21.22
N GLN A 217 4.02 2.27 -21.81
CA GLN A 217 3.67 3.19 -22.89
C GLN A 217 3.64 4.63 -22.39
N ALA A 218 3.10 4.87 -21.19
CA ALA A 218 3.04 6.18 -20.55
C ALA A 218 4.45 6.75 -20.33
N ALA A 219 5.40 5.95 -19.83
CA ALA A 219 6.78 6.36 -19.65
C ALA A 219 7.47 6.71 -20.97
N GLN A 220 7.23 5.94 -22.03
CA GLN A 220 7.75 6.22 -23.37
C GLN A 220 7.17 7.53 -23.95
N VAL A 221 5.89 7.81 -23.73
CA VAL A 221 5.25 9.07 -24.15
C VAL A 221 5.89 10.25 -23.43
N LEU A 222 6.06 10.18 -22.10
CA LEU A 222 6.72 11.24 -21.33
C LEU A 222 8.16 11.48 -21.78
N ALA A 223 8.92 10.41 -22.02
CA ALA A 223 10.28 10.53 -22.57
C ALA A 223 10.28 11.25 -23.93
N GLY A 224 9.31 10.98 -24.79
CA GLY A 224 9.10 11.69 -26.06
C GLY A 224 8.75 13.17 -25.90
N LYS A 225 8.12 13.55 -24.79
CA LYS A 225 7.82 14.95 -24.42
C LYS A 225 9.02 15.67 -23.79
N LYS A 226 10.20 15.03 -23.76
CA LYS A 226 11.46 15.57 -23.24
C LYS A 226 11.39 16.03 -21.78
N VAL A 227 10.71 15.25 -20.93
CA VAL A 227 10.82 15.46 -19.49
C VAL A 227 12.25 15.22 -19.03
N GLU A 228 12.71 16.00 -18.06
CA GLU A 228 14.09 15.98 -17.55
C GLU A 228 14.25 15.01 -16.39
N ALA A 229 13.15 14.61 -15.76
CA ALA A 229 13.09 13.60 -14.73
C ALA A 229 11.70 12.94 -14.69
N PHE A 230 11.64 11.69 -14.25
CA PHE A 230 10.41 11.06 -13.79
C PHE A 230 10.31 11.22 -12.27
N VAL A 231 9.13 11.59 -11.78
CA VAL A 231 8.78 11.58 -10.36
C VAL A 231 7.60 10.62 -10.15
N LYS A 232 7.75 9.71 -9.19
CA LYS A 232 6.71 8.72 -8.87
C LYS A 232 5.97 9.12 -7.61
N ILE A 233 4.66 9.20 -7.70
CA ILE A 233 3.75 9.44 -6.58
C ILE A 233 3.24 8.12 -5.97
N GLY A 234 2.50 8.19 -4.87
CA GLY A 234 1.86 7.04 -4.23
C GLY A 234 0.65 6.52 -5.01
N ASP A 235 0.89 5.75 -6.04
CA ASP A 235 -0.05 5.24 -7.03
C ASP A 235 0.09 3.74 -7.20
N TYR A 236 -0.99 2.97 -7.07
CA TYR A 236 -0.91 1.50 -7.12
C TYR A 236 -0.60 0.95 -8.51
N ALA A 237 -1.05 1.63 -9.59
CA ALA A 237 -0.69 1.24 -10.94
C ALA A 237 0.80 1.42 -11.19
N THR A 238 1.40 2.51 -10.69
CA THR A 238 2.85 2.76 -10.82
C THR A 238 3.69 1.95 -9.84
N ILE A 239 3.18 1.57 -8.67
CA ILE A 239 3.86 0.59 -7.79
C ILE A 239 4.06 -0.73 -8.53
N GLN A 240 3.02 -1.25 -9.17
CA GLN A 240 3.11 -2.49 -9.96
C GLN A 240 3.93 -2.33 -11.24
N GLY A 241 3.82 -1.16 -11.88
CA GLY A 241 4.49 -0.85 -13.14
C GLY A 241 5.87 -0.21 -13.02
N PHE A 242 6.42 -0.03 -11.83
CA PHE A 242 7.63 0.78 -11.60
C PHE A 242 8.83 0.32 -12.41
N GLY A 243 9.04 -0.98 -12.55
CA GLY A 243 10.10 -1.53 -13.39
C GLY A 243 10.07 -1.04 -14.84
N SER A 244 8.89 -0.70 -15.37
CA SER A 244 8.75 -0.11 -16.71
C SER A 244 9.22 1.35 -16.73
N ILE A 245 8.93 2.13 -15.70
CA ILE A 245 9.41 3.52 -15.57
C ILE A 245 10.94 3.52 -15.46
N ALA A 246 11.47 2.71 -14.55
CA ALA A 246 12.89 2.57 -14.31
C ALA A 246 13.65 2.14 -15.57
N LYS A 247 13.11 1.16 -16.33
CA LYS A 247 13.66 0.72 -17.61
C LYS A 247 13.75 1.86 -18.63
N VAL A 248 12.67 2.62 -18.83
CA VAL A 248 12.65 3.75 -19.76
C VAL A 248 13.62 4.84 -19.28
N GLY A 249 13.68 5.10 -17.96
CA GLY A 249 14.66 6.02 -17.36
C GLY A 249 16.10 5.66 -17.71
N LEU A 250 16.50 4.39 -17.55
CA LEU A 250 17.82 3.90 -17.94
C LEU A 250 18.08 4.04 -19.43
N GLU A 251 17.18 3.56 -20.28
CA GLU A 251 17.32 3.57 -21.73
C GLU A 251 17.43 4.98 -22.31
N LYS A 252 16.72 5.94 -21.72
CA LYS A 252 16.67 7.33 -22.18
C LYS A 252 17.57 8.26 -21.37
N LYS A 253 18.29 7.74 -20.36
CA LYS A 253 19.13 8.50 -19.43
C LYS A 253 18.35 9.62 -18.72
N ILE A 254 17.09 9.34 -18.35
CA ILE A 254 16.23 10.23 -17.61
C ILE A 254 16.23 9.77 -16.14
N PRO A 255 16.64 10.61 -15.18
CA PRO A 255 16.59 10.30 -13.76
C PRO A 255 15.18 9.92 -13.30
N VAL A 256 15.07 8.88 -12.47
CA VAL A 256 13.80 8.45 -11.88
C VAL A 256 13.88 8.62 -10.36
N TYR A 257 12.98 9.42 -9.82
CA TYR A 257 12.80 9.62 -8.38
C TYR A 257 11.54 8.90 -7.91
N SER A 258 11.55 8.43 -6.67
CA SER A 258 10.41 7.74 -6.10
C SER A 258 10.17 8.11 -4.64
N VAL A 259 8.92 8.08 -4.22
CA VAL A 259 8.51 8.20 -2.82
C VAL A 259 8.58 6.87 -2.07
N ASP A 260 8.82 5.75 -2.76
CA ASP A 260 8.87 4.42 -2.17
C ASP A 260 10.31 3.93 -2.01
N ALA A 261 10.77 3.80 -0.77
CA ALA A 261 12.15 3.40 -0.45
C ALA A 261 12.55 2.05 -1.09
N ALA A 262 11.62 1.11 -1.23
CA ALA A 262 11.89 -0.19 -1.84
C ALA A 262 12.33 -0.11 -3.31
N ASP A 263 11.92 0.93 -4.01
CA ASP A 263 12.24 1.12 -5.43
C ASP A 263 13.73 1.36 -5.67
N ILE A 264 14.49 1.80 -4.66
CA ILE A 264 15.93 2.11 -4.78
C ILE A 264 16.77 0.91 -5.22
N THR A 265 16.33 -0.30 -4.92
CA THR A 265 17.02 -1.53 -5.30
C THR A 265 16.83 -1.91 -6.77
N LEU A 266 15.87 -1.28 -7.46
CA LEU A 266 15.59 -1.55 -8.86
C LEU A 266 16.52 -0.72 -9.75
N PRO A 267 17.22 -1.35 -10.73
CA PRO A 267 18.02 -0.64 -11.70
C PRO A 267 17.17 0.42 -12.42
N GLY A 268 17.64 1.67 -12.40
CA GLY A 268 16.95 2.80 -13.01
C GLY A 268 16.25 3.73 -12.01
N CYS A 269 16.03 3.34 -10.76
CA CYS A 269 15.69 4.27 -9.70
C CYS A 269 16.96 5.00 -9.23
N LEU A 270 16.99 6.32 -9.36
CA LEU A 270 18.17 7.12 -8.99
C LEU A 270 18.19 7.45 -7.50
N ALA A 271 17.07 7.89 -6.97
CA ALA A 271 16.95 8.23 -5.57
C ALA A 271 15.50 8.15 -5.09
N THR A 272 15.32 7.94 -3.79
CA THR A 272 14.01 7.94 -3.15
C THR A 272 13.98 8.85 -1.94
N VAL A 273 12.87 9.55 -1.73
CA VAL A 273 12.59 10.28 -0.51
C VAL A 273 11.13 10.06 -0.12
N GLY A 274 10.91 9.28 0.91
CA GLY A 274 9.57 8.87 1.32
C GLY A 274 9.47 8.56 2.80
N TRP A 275 8.32 8.05 3.21
CA TRP A 275 8.05 7.69 4.58
C TRP A 275 8.71 6.36 4.96
N ALA A 276 9.11 6.23 6.22
CA ALA A 276 9.45 4.95 6.83
C ALA A 276 8.14 4.17 7.08
N TYR A 277 7.71 3.38 6.11
CA TYR A 277 6.40 2.72 6.14
C TYR A 277 6.18 1.77 7.32
N PHE A 278 7.24 1.12 7.82
CA PHE A 278 7.14 0.35 9.04
C PHE A 278 6.79 1.25 10.25
N ASP A 279 7.41 2.42 10.36
CA ASP A 279 7.16 3.38 11.45
C ASP A 279 5.74 3.94 11.37
N ASP A 280 5.21 4.15 10.16
CA ASP A 280 3.81 4.53 9.93
C ASP A 280 2.85 3.50 10.51
N GLY A 281 3.00 2.25 10.10
CA GLY A 281 2.20 1.15 10.61
C GLY A 281 2.34 0.98 12.13
N TYR A 282 3.56 1.13 12.65
CA TYR A 282 3.81 1.03 14.08
C TYR A 282 3.11 2.15 14.88
N ALA A 283 3.09 3.39 14.36
CA ALA A 283 2.34 4.48 14.96
C ALA A 283 0.82 4.19 14.96
N ALA A 284 0.27 3.75 13.82
CA ALA A 284 -1.12 3.33 13.72
C ALA A 284 -1.46 2.16 14.67
N GLY A 285 -0.54 1.22 14.83
CA GLY A 285 -0.66 0.11 15.79
C GLY A 285 -0.73 0.58 17.24
N LYS A 286 0.03 1.62 17.61
CA LYS A 286 -0.09 2.24 18.94
C LYS A 286 -1.46 2.88 19.17
N LEU A 287 -2.02 3.54 18.14
CA LEU A 287 -3.40 4.05 18.21
C LEU A 287 -4.40 2.89 18.39
N ALA A 288 -4.24 1.81 17.63
CA ALA A 288 -5.08 0.61 17.77
C ALA A 288 -5.03 0.01 19.17
N VAL A 289 -3.85 -0.06 19.79
CA VAL A 289 -3.68 -0.55 21.17
C VAL A 289 -4.45 0.31 22.17
N ARG A 290 -4.45 1.63 22.02
CA ARG A 290 -5.22 2.55 22.87
C ARG A 290 -6.72 2.28 22.72
N VAL A 291 -7.20 2.11 21.49
CA VAL A 291 -8.60 1.78 21.21
C VAL A 291 -8.98 0.42 21.80
N LEU A 292 -8.12 -0.62 21.65
CA LEU A 292 -8.37 -1.94 22.24
C LEU A 292 -8.40 -1.93 23.78
N LYS A 293 -7.74 -0.94 24.39
CA LYS A 293 -7.78 -0.69 25.84
C LYS A 293 -8.98 0.18 26.28
N GLY A 294 -9.85 0.55 25.35
CA GLY A 294 -11.12 1.25 25.65
C GLY A 294 -11.10 2.76 25.43
N GLU A 295 -10.02 3.33 24.88
CA GLU A 295 -10.01 4.74 24.48
C GLU A 295 -10.85 4.94 23.21
N SER A 296 -11.69 5.99 23.20
CA SER A 296 -12.53 6.27 22.05
C SER A 296 -11.71 6.94 20.92
N PRO A 297 -11.80 6.45 19.66
CA PRO A 297 -11.20 7.17 18.53
C PRO A 297 -11.65 8.62 18.43
N ALA A 298 -12.87 8.96 18.87
CA ALA A 298 -13.40 10.32 18.84
C ALA A 298 -12.57 11.33 19.66
N THR A 299 -11.79 10.84 20.63
CA THR A 299 -10.93 11.69 21.50
C THR A 299 -9.49 11.76 21.03
N MET A 300 -9.17 11.16 19.89
CA MET A 300 -7.84 11.07 19.33
C MET A 300 -7.75 11.90 18.05
N ALA A 301 -6.66 12.65 17.86
CA ALA A 301 -6.39 13.31 16.58
C ALA A 301 -5.73 12.33 15.59
N PHE A 302 -5.84 12.62 14.29
CA PHE A 302 -5.01 11.94 13.29
C PHE A 302 -3.54 12.36 13.47
N GLU A 303 -2.61 11.43 13.29
CA GLU A 303 -1.19 11.67 13.50
C GLU A 303 -0.48 11.83 12.14
N PRO A 304 0.03 13.03 11.78
CA PRO A 304 0.80 13.20 10.56
C PRO A 304 2.18 12.55 10.69
N LEU A 305 2.66 11.92 9.61
CA LEU A 305 4.03 11.43 9.52
C LEU A 305 5.01 12.61 9.40
N THR A 306 6.16 12.49 10.04
CA THR A 306 7.17 13.57 10.08
C THR A 306 8.55 13.14 9.62
N LYS A 307 8.86 11.83 9.68
CA LYS A 307 10.19 11.30 9.39
C LYS A 307 10.25 10.68 8.00
N THR A 308 11.05 11.29 7.13
CA THR A 308 11.35 10.75 5.80
C THR A 308 12.71 10.05 5.76
N GLU A 309 12.87 9.11 4.82
CA GLU A 309 14.12 8.43 4.53
C GLU A 309 14.58 8.81 3.12
N LEU A 310 15.88 9.10 2.99
CA LEU A 310 16.55 9.39 1.72
C LEU A 310 17.47 8.22 1.38
N LEU A 311 17.31 7.65 0.18
CA LEU A 311 18.17 6.61 -0.35
C LEU A 311 18.62 7.01 -1.75
N VAL A 312 19.83 6.62 -2.14
CA VAL A 312 20.40 6.92 -3.46
C VAL A 312 21.06 5.69 -4.08
N ASN A 313 21.10 5.63 -5.41
CA ASN A 313 21.67 4.49 -6.15
C ASN A 313 22.81 5.00 -7.06
N ARG A 314 24.05 4.62 -6.72
CA ARG A 314 25.26 5.00 -7.45
C ARG A 314 25.36 4.31 -8.81
N ASP A 315 24.98 3.04 -8.88
CA ASP A 315 25.03 2.30 -10.15
C ASP A 315 24.09 2.91 -11.18
N THR A 316 22.88 3.28 -10.75
CA THR A 316 21.94 4.01 -11.61
C THR A 316 22.51 5.37 -12.02
N ALA A 317 23.08 6.13 -11.09
CA ALA A 317 23.71 7.42 -11.41
C ALA A 317 24.81 7.28 -12.47
N ALA A 318 25.70 6.31 -12.30
CA ALA A 318 26.76 6.01 -13.27
C ALA A 318 26.19 5.59 -14.63
N ALA A 319 25.17 4.73 -14.65
CA ALA A 319 24.56 4.22 -15.89
C ALA A 319 23.90 5.32 -16.73
N ILE A 320 23.29 6.32 -16.09
CA ILE A 320 22.64 7.44 -16.79
C ILE A 320 23.56 8.67 -16.97
N GLY A 321 24.78 8.63 -16.41
CA GLY A 321 25.77 9.69 -16.51
C GLY A 321 25.50 10.90 -15.61
N VAL A 322 24.88 10.67 -14.44
CA VAL A 322 24.58 11.67 -13.42
C VAL A 322 25.63 11.63 -12.31
N THR A 323 26.12 12.80 -11.88
CA THR A 323 26.99 12.92 -10.71
C THR A 323 26.16 13.24 -9.48
N LEU A 324 26.25 12.38 -8.44
CA LEU A 324 25.59 12.63 -7.17
C LEU A 324 26.44 13.60 -6.33
N PRO A 325 25.86 14.69 -5.78
CA PRO A 325 26.56 15.58 -4.88
C PRO A 325 27.05 14.85 -3.63
N GLU A 326 28.27 15.18 -3.16
CA GLU A 326 28.87 14.57 -1.97
C GLU A 326 28.00 14.78 -0.72
N GLN A 327 27.41 15.95 -0.58
CA GLN A 327 26.49 16.27 0.51
C GLN A 327 25.28 15.31 0.51
N LEU A 328 24.71 15.02 -0.65
CA LEU A 328 23.57 14.09 -0.79
C LEU A 328 23.94 12.68 -0.34
N LEU A 329 25.17 12.23 -0.67
CA LEU A 329 25.66 10.92 -0.25
C LEU A 329 25.85 10.83 1.27
N GLN A 330 26.20 11.95 1.93
CA GLN A 330 26.34 12.02 3.40
C GLN A 330 24.99 12.07 4.11
N GLU A 331 23.99 12.69 3.51
CA GLU A 331 22.63 12.81 4.06
C GLU A 331 21.79 11.53 3.85
N ALA A 332 22.16 10.71 2.89
CA ALA A 332 21.43 9.48 2.57
C ALA A 332 21.54 8.47 3.73
N LYS A 333 20.37 7.91 4.11
CA LYS A 333 20.30 6.79 5.07
C LYS A 333 20.97 5.54 4.51
N GLU A 334 20.87 5.36 3.19
CA GLU A 334 21.45 4.23 2.47
C GLU A 334 21.91 4.66 1.08
N VAL A 335 23.07 4.15 0.68
CA VAL A 335 23.66 4.32 -0.64
C VAL A 335 23.83 2.94 -1.25
N VAL A 336 23.06 2.66 -2.32
CA VAL A 336 23.07 1.38 -3.05
C VAL A 336 24.02 1.48 -4.24
N GLY A 337 24.78 0.42 -4.55
CA GLY A 337 25.70 0.32 -5.68
C GLY A 337 27.12 0.76 -5.44
#